data_d96fa2e08e2ff874d5f0d44889ed11ed
#
_entry.id   d96fa2e08e2ff874d5f0d44889ed11ed
#
_cell.length_a   1.000
_cell.length_b   1.000
_cell.length_c   1.000
_cell.angle_alpha   90.00
_cell.angle_beta   90.00
_cell.angle_gamma   90.00
#
_symmetry.space_group_name_H-M   'P 1'
#
loop_
_entity.id
_entity.type
_entity.pdbx_description
1 polymer ?
#
loop_
_entity_poly.entity_id
_entity_poly.type
_entity_poly.pdbx_seq_one_letter_code
_entity_poly.pdbx_strand_id
1 'polypeptide(L)'
;PAPPKTAMTPLSCLVDVAAVRDYLTGLQDRIVARLEAIDGGSFRRDAWDRPEGGGGVSRLIEEGNVLERGGVNFSDVRGTALPSSATAHRPYLAGRAWQAMGVSLVLHPRNPHAPTAHMNVRMFVATREGAEPAWWFGGGMDLTPYYGYDEDAVHFHRSCRDAVASFGPELHPRWKKACDDYFYLKHRREPRGVGGVFFDDLAEGGFERSFAIVRSVGDAFVR
;
A
#
# COMPACT_ATOMS: atom_id res chain seq x y z
N PRO A 1 36.70 -41.77 3.49
CA PRO A 1 36.54 -40.38 3.86
C PRO A 1 35.38 -39.77 3.03
N ALA A 2 34.34 -39.36 3.74
CA ALA A 2 33.19 -38.68 3.13
C ALA A 2 33.59 -37.25 2.75
N PRO A 3 33.07 -36.67 1.65
CA PRO A 3 33.35 -35.30 1.26
C PRO A 3 32.71 -34.32 2.24
N PRO A 4 33.33 -33.14 2.43
CA PRO A 4 32.80 -32.13 3.37
C PRO A 4 31.46 -31.62 2.88
N LYS A 5 30.46 -31.60 3.78
CA LYS A 5 29.19 -30.91 3.54
C LYS A 5 29.48 -29.42 3.45
N THR A 6 29.42 -28.89 2.24
CA THR A 6 29.41 -27.45 2.01
C THR A 6 28.19 -26.87 2.72
N ALA A 7 28.44 -26.15 3.80
CA ALA A 7 27.41 -25.36 4.47
C ALA A 7 26.92 -24.31 3.47
N MET A 8 25.68 -24.45 3.00
CA MET A 8 24.97 -23.36 2.30
C MET A 8 24.86 -22.22 3.28
N THR A 9 25.60 -21.15 3.07
CA THR A 9 25.37 -19.87 3.70
C THR A 9 23.91 -19.48 3.40
N PRO A 10 23.07 -19.19 4.39
CA PRO A 10 21.74 -18.69 4.07
C PRO A 10 21.90 -17.43 3.24
N LEU A 11 21.27 -17.38 2.06
CA LEU A 11 21.07 -16.14 1.33
C LEU A 11 20.41 -15.17 2.31
N SER A 12 21.18 -14.20 2.80
CA SER A 12 20.62 -13.06 3.54
C SER A 12 19.63 -12.42 2.58
N CYS A 13 18.35 -12.48 2.90
CA CYS A 13 17.30 -11.88 2.11
C CYS A 13 17.55 -10.37 2.14
N LEU A 14 18.22 -9.84 1.11
CA LEU A 14 18.52 -8.43 0.97
C LEU A 14 17.19 -7.68 0.83
N VAL A 15 16.93 -6.81 1.79
CA VAL A 15 15.79 -5.87 1.73
C VAL A 15 16.13 -4.80 0.70
N ASP A 16 15.62 -4.94 -0.51
CA ASP A 16 15.89 -3.99 -1.61
C ASP A 16 14.94 -2.79 -1.53
N VAL A 17 15.29 -1.83 -0.68
CA VAL A 17 14.54 -0.58 -0.49
C VAL A 17 14.50 0.26 -1.76
N ALA A 18 15.55 0.20 -2.60
CA ALA A 18 15.62 0.95 -3.84
C ALA A 18 14.61 0.42 -4.85
N ALA A 19 14.52 -0.90 -5.04
CA ALA A 19 13.53 -1.51 -5.91
C ALA A 19 12.08 -1.21 -5.47
N VAL A 20 11.82 -1.16 -4.16
CA VAL A 20 10.49 -0.77 -3.65
C VAL A 20 10.19 0.68 -3.99
N ARG A 21 11.14 1.60 -3.79
CA ARG A 21 10.97 3.01 -4.11
C ARG A 21 10.70 3.22 -5.60
N ASP A 22 11.48 2.58 -6.47
CA ASP A 22 11.33 2.68 -7.93
C ASP A 22 9.97 2.16 -8.38
N TYR A 23 9.53 1.04 -7.82
CA TYR A 23 8.19 0.53 -8.07
C TYR A 23 7.09 1.51 -7.64
N LEU A 24 7.18 2.07 -6.43
CA LEU A 24 6.15 2.97 -5.89
C LEU A 24 6.07 4.28 -6.68
N THR A 25 7.19 4.88 -7.06
CA THR A 25 7.20 6.08 -7.91
C THR A 25 6.63 5.79 -9.29
N GLY A 26 7.02 4.68 -9.91
CA GLY A 26 6.45 4.23 -11.18
C GLY A 26 4.96 3.89 -11.08
N LEU A 27 4.49 3.36 -9.94
CA LEU A 27 3.08 3.11 -9.70
C LEU A 27 2.28 4.42 -9.64
N GLN A 28 2.77 5.44 -8.92
CA GLN A 28 2.16 6.76 -8.89
C GLN A 28 1.99 7.31 -10.31
N ASP A 29 3.04 7.26 -11.11
CA ASP A 29 3.01 7.80 -12.49
C ASP A 29 2.03 7.04 -13.38
N ARG A 30 1.97 5.71 -13.30
CA ARG A 30 0.99 4.90 -14.08
C ARG A 30 -0.44 5.21 -13.68
N ILE A 31 -0.73 5.32 -12.38
CA ILE A 31 -2.06 5.67 -11.87
C ILE A 31 -2.47 7.06 -12.37
N VAL A 32 -1.59 8.06 -12.22
CA VAL A 32 -1.88 9.43 -12.66
C VAL A 32 -2.13 9.49 -14.16
N ALA A 33 -1.26 8.88 -14.96
CA ALA A 33 -1.45 8.85 -16.42
C ALA A 33 -2.79 8.21 -16.83
N ARG A 34 -3.20 7.12 -16.15
CA ARG A 34 -4.49 6.47 -16.40
C ARG A 34 -5.68 7.37 -16.01
N LEU A 35 -5.59 8.06 -14.87
CA LEU A 35 -6.64 8.97 -14.40
C LEU A 35 -6.74 10.23 -15.29
N GLU A 36 -5.63 10.80 -15.73
CA GLU A 36 -5.61 11.91 -16.67
C GLU A 36 -6.23 11.53 -18.03
N ALA A 37 -5.99 10.31 -18.50
CA ALA A 37 -6.63 9.80 -19.72
C ALA A 37 -8.15 9.62 -19.57
N ILE A 38 -8.64 9.31 -18.39
CA ILE A 38 -10.08 9.17 -18.09
C ILE A 38 -10.74 10.52 -17.87
N ASP A 39 -10.10 11.40 -17.13
CA ASP A 39 -10.64 12.71 -16.74
C ASP A 39 -10.53 13.75 -17.86
N GLY A 40 -9.45 13.69 -18.65
CA GLY A 40 -9.08 14.73 -19.63
C GLY A 40 -8.43 15.97 -18.99
N GLY A 41 -8.34 16.04 -17.66
CA GLY A 41 -7.64 17.05 -16.90
C GLY A 41 -6.24 16.59 -16.51
N SER A 42 -5.48 17.48 -15.87
CA SER A 42 -4.10 17.20 -15.40
C SER A 42 -3.99 17.24 -13.91
N PHE A 43 -3.20 16.32 -13.34
CA PHE A 43 -2.87 16.31 -11.92
C PHE A 43 -1.74 17.30 -11.62
N ARG A 44 -2.02 18.29 -10.78
CA ARG A 44 -1.01 19.24 -10.27
C ARG A 44 0.01 18.47 -9.42
N ARG A 45 1.28 18.64 -9.76
CA ARG A 45 2.39 18.07 -8.99
C ARG A 45 2.81 19.03 -7.88
N ASP A 46 2.89 18.51 -6.66
CA ASP A 46 3.34 19.22 -5.48
C ASP A 46 4.39 18.38 -4.75
N ALA A 47 5.65 18.81 -4.83
CA ALA A 47 6.76 18.12 -4.16
C ALA A 47 7.01 18.80 -2.81
N TRP A 48 7.26 18.01 -1.79
CA TRP A 48 7.51 18.48 -0.44
C TRP A 48 8.66 17.72 0.20
N ASP A 49 9.38 18.40 1.07
CA ASP A 49 10.45 17.84 1.89
C ASP A 49 10.04 17.89 3.36
N ARG A 50 10.54 16.93 4.12
CA ARG A 50 10.33 16.84 5.56
C ARG A 50 11.64 17.18 6.29
N PRO A 51 11.64 18.16 7.22
CA PRO A 51 12.85 18.58 7.93
C PRO A 51 13.56 17.43 8.67
N GLU A 52 12.80 16.46 9.20
CA GLU A 52 13.34 15.31 9.93
C GLU A 52 13.89 14.22 8.99
N GLY A 53 13.71 14.36 7.70
CA GLY A 53 14.25 13.48 6.66
C GLY A 53 13.20 12.89 5.73
N GLY A 54 13.55 12.89 4.46
CA GLY A 54 12.70 12.41 3.38
C GLY A 54 11.74 13.47 2.85
N GLY A 55 10.72 13.03 2.15
CA GLY A 55 9.76 13.89 1.48
C GLY A 55 8.75 13.09 0.66
N GLY A 56 8.13 13.75 -0.29
CA GLY A 56 7.16 13.09 -1.15
C GLY A 56 6.74 13.95 -2.34
N VAL A 57 5.85 13.38 -3.12
CA VAL A 57 5.21 14.03 -4.26
C VAL A 57 3.71 13.76 -4.18
N SER A 58 2.94 14.82 -4.02
CA SER A 58 1.49 14.79 -4.14
C SER A 58 1.09 15.11 -5.59
N ARG A 59 0.19 14.32 -6.13
CA ARG A 59 -0.44 14.55 -7.44
C ARG A 59 -1.93 14.76 -7.18
N LEU A 60 -2.42 15.96 -7.43
CA LEU A 60 -3.75 16.41 -7.01
C LEU A 60 -4.57 16.89 -8.21
N ILE A 61 -5.82 16.45 -8.30
CA ILE A 61 -6.81 17.00 -9.21
C ILE A 61 -7.99 17.57 -8.40
N GLU A 62 -8.44 18.73 -8.79
CA GLU A 62 -9.62 19.40 -8.24
C GLU A 62 -10.43 19.95 -9.40
N GLU A 63 -11.75 19.86 -9.29
CA GLU A 63 -12.68 20.31 -10.32
C GLU A 63 -12.44 19.70 -11.72
N GLY A 64 -12.00 18.41 -11.77
CA GLY A 64 -11.84 17.67 -13.02
C GLY A 64 -13.17 17.36 -13.71
N ASN A 65 -13.15 16.84 -14.91
CA ASN A 65 -14.36 16.53 -15.68
C ASN A 65 -15.10 15.30 -15.13
N VAL A 66 -14.37 14.30 -14.65
CA VAL A 66 -14.87 13.05 -14.08
C VAL A 66 -14.65 13.02 -12.57
N LEU A 67 -13.49 13.48 -12.10
CA LEU A 67 -13.13 13.52 -10.70
C LEU A 67 -13.42 14.93 -10.14
N GLU A 68 -14.30 15.02 -9.15
CA GLU A 68 -14.49 16.25 -8.39
C GLU A 68 -13.19 16.63 -7.67
N ARG A 69 -12.57 15.64 -7.06
CA ARG A 69 -11.24 15.75 -6.47
C ARG A 69 -10.57 14.40 -6.36
N GLY A 70 -9.27 14.40 -6.37
CA GLY A 70 -8.46 13.20 -6.17
C GLY A 70 -7.03 13.54 -5.79
N GLY A 71 -6.41 12.62 -5.08
CA GLY A 71 -5.01 12.71 -4.73
C GLY A 71 -4.33 11.35 -4.90
N VAL A 72 -3.16 11.36 -5.54
CA VAL A 72 -2.27 10.20 -5.64
C VAL A 72 -0.93 10.63 -5.06
N ASN A 73 -0.62 10.15 -3.86
CA ASN A 73 0.48 10.68 -3.05
C ASN A 73 1.55 9.61 -2.86
N PHE A 74 2.78 9.91 -3.26
CA PHE A 74 3.96 9.15 -2.90
C PHE A 74 4.65 9.84 -1.72
N SER A 75 5.08 9.05 -0.73
CA SER A 75 5.93 9.50 0.38
C SER A 75 7.09 8.55 0.61
N ASP A 76 8.23 9.09 1.02
CA ASP A 76 9.40 8.36 1.51
C ASP A 76 10.00 9.16 2.65
N VAL A 77 9.63 8.82 3.87
CA VAL A 77 9.99 9.55 5.09
C VAL A 77 10.91 8.70 5.97
N ARG A 78 11.80 9.38 6.69
CA ARG A 78 12.87 8.74 7.47
C ARG A 78 12.98 9.39 8.84
N GLY A 79 13.56 8.66 9.78
CA GLY A 79 13.90 9.16 11.09
C GLY A 79 15.05 8.39 11.72
N THR A 80 15.78 9.05 12.61
CA THR A 80 16.93 8.46 13.30
C THR A 80 16.54 7.56 14.46
N ALA A 81 15.33 7.75 15.01
CA ALA A 81 14.77 6.92 16.08
C ALA A 81 13.25 6.90 15.98
N LEU A 82 12.65 5.76 16.31
CA LEU A 82 11.20 5.65 16.44
C LEU A 82 10.74 6.27 17.77
N PRO A 83 9.58 6.97 17.78
CA PRO A 83 9.00 7.45 19.03
C PRO A 83 8.63 6.29 19.95
N SER A 84 8.66 6.51 21.26
CA SER A 84 8.37 5.49 22.27
C SER A 84 6.98 4.86 22.12
N SER A 85 6.00 5.63 21.65
CA SER A 85 4.66 5.14 21.34
C SER A 85 4.65 4.09 20.22
N ALA A 86 5.51 4.22 19.22
CA ALA A 86 5.62 3.25 18.12
C ALA A 86 6.37 1.96 18.52
N THR A 87 7.16 2.01 19.59
CA THR A 87 7.95 0.87 20.09
C THR A 87 7.32 0.15 21.29
N ALA A 88 6.23 0.68 21.84
CA ALA A 88 5.57 0.12 23.03
C ALA A 88 5.18 -1.37 22.86
N HIS A 89 4.69 -1.75 21.68
CA HIS A 89 4.33 -3.14 21.35
C HIS A 89 5.43 -3.88 20.54
N ARG A 90 6.55 -3.19 20.25
CA ARG A 90 7.67 -3.71 19.43
C ARG A 90 9.01 -3.24 20.00
N PRO A 91 9.39 -3.69 21.21
CA PRO A 91 10.60 -3.20 21.90
C PRO A 91 11.89 -3.38 21.09
N TYR A 92 11.93 -4.40 20.21
CA TYR A 92 13.07 -4.66 19.32
C TYR A 92 13.34 -3.56 18.29
N LEU A 93 12.37 -2.65 18.06
CA LEU A 93 12.53 -1.49 17.17
C LEU A 93 13.14 -0.27 17.89
N ALA A 94 13.23 -0.28 19.21
CA ALA A 94 13.75 0.86 19.97
C ALA A 94 15.18 1.21 19.55
N GLY A 95 15.42 2.50 19.31
CA GLY A 95 16.72 3.03 18.90
C GLY A 95 17.15 2.69 17.48
N ARG A 96 16.28 2.10 16.65
CA ARG A 96 16.55 1.88 15.23
C ARG A 96 16.23 3.14 14.42
N ALA A 97 17.08 3.44 13.45
CA ALA A 97 16.72 4.33 12.36
C ALA A 97 15.62 3.65 11.51
N TRP A 98 14.76 4.45 10.89
CA TRP A 98 13.63 3.90 10.16
C TRP A 98 13.34 4.67 8.87
N GLN A 99 12.71 4.00 7.94
CA GLN A 99 12.19 4.55 6.71
C GLN A 99 10.81 3.95 6.45
N ALA A 100 9.87 4.81 6.05
CA ALA A 100 8.53 4.40 5.60
C ALA A 100 8.27 5.04 4.24
N MET A 101 7.82 4.24 3.29
CA MET A 101 7.47 4.73 1.96
C MET A 101 6.19 4.08 1.46
N GLY A 102 5.45 4.80 0.63
CA GLY A 102 4.21 4.27 0.10
C GLY A 102 3.57 5.17 -0.95
N VAL A 103 2.59 4.60 -1.64
CA VAL A 103 1.62 5.32 -2.46
C VAL A 103 0.26 5.18 -1.82
N SER A 104 -0.43 6.30 -1.69
CA SER A 104 -1.79 6.37 -1.17
C SER A 104 -2.65 7.24 -2.07
N LEU A 105 -3.87 6.83 -2.31
CA LEU A 105 -4.81 7.62 -3.10
C LEU A 105 -6.23 7.55 -2.57
N VAL A 106 -6.96 8.61 -2.81
CA VAL A 106 -8.42 8.66 -2.73
C VAL A 106 -8.94 9.42 -3.94
N LEU A 107 -9.96 8.85 -4.58
CA LEU A 107 -10.60 9.40 -5.77
C LEU A 107 -12.08 9.62 -5.51
N HIS A 108 -12.54 10.85 -5.67
CA HIS A 108 -13.94 11.25 -5.51
C HIS A 108 -14.52 11.64 -6.88
N PRO A 109 -15.29 10.74 -7.53
CA PRO A 109 -15.98 11.07 -8.78
C PRO A 109 -17.06 12.15 -8.56
N ARG A 110 -17.31 12.95 -9.61
CA ARG A 110 -18.45 13.91 -9.63
C ARG A 110 -19.79 13.20 -9.68
N ASN A 111 -19.83 12.10 -10.43
CA ASN A 111 -21.05 11.32 -10.55
C ASN A 111 -21.24 10.47 -9.28
N PRO A 112 -22.33 10.68 -8.50
CA PRO A 112 -22.57 9.90 -7.29
C PRO A 112 -22.88 8.41 -7.55
N HIS A 113 -23.12 8.03 -8.79
CA HIS A 113 -23.25 6.63 -9.20
C HIS A 113 -21.87 5.93 -9.42
N ALA A 114 -20.79 6.71 -9.49
CA ALA A 114 -19.44 6.15 -9.51
C ALA A 114 -18.85 6.15 -8.09
N PRO A 115 -18.33 5.01 -7.61
CA PRO A 115 -17.86 4.90 -6.22
C PRO A 115 -16.59 5.71 -5.94
N THR A 116 -16.46 6.19 -4.70
CA THR A 116 -15.17 6.62 -4.16
C THR A 116 -14.25 5.41 -4.03
N ALA A 117 -13.05 5.50 -4.57
CA ALA A 117 -12.04 4.46 -4.50
C ALA A 117 -10.84 4.91 -3.65
N HIS A 118 -10.34 4.01 -2.82
CA HIS A 118 -9.16 4.20 -2.01
C HIS A 118 -8.17 3.05 -2.25
N MET A 119 -6.87 3.36 -2.29
CA MET A 119 -5.79 2.38 -2.28
C MET A 119 -4.60 2.92 -1.50
N ASN A 120 -3.92 2.01 -0.81
CA ASN A 120 -2.62 2.27 -0.19
C ASN A 120 -1.73 1.03 -0.36
N VAL A 121 -0.49 1.24 -0.72
CA VAL A 121 0.57 0.23 -0.63
C VAL A 121 1.82 0.88 -0.05
N ARG A 122 2.42 0.23 0.95
CA ARG A 122 3.50 0.83 1.74
C ARG A 122 4.50 -0.21 2.22
N MET A 123 5.70 0.25 2.50
CA MET A 123 6.76 -0.49 3.17
C MET A 123 7.26 0.29 4.39
N PHE A 124 7.57 -0.44 5.44
CA PHE A 124 8.33 0.05 6.60
C PHE A 124 9.60 -0.77 6.75
N VAL A 125 10.70 -0.10 7.06
CA VAL A 125 11.96 -0.76 7.41
C VAL A 125 12.64 -0.01 8.56
N ALA A 126 13.18 -0.75 9.53
CA ALA A 126 13.96 -0.21 10.64
C ALA A 126 15.30 -0.93 10.72
N THR A 127 16.37 -0.14 10.78
CA THR A 127 17.74 -0.62 10.71
C THR A 127 18.55 -0.18 11.92
N ARG A 128 19.52 -1.02 12.31
CA ARG A 128 20.54 -0.70 13.31
C ARG A 128 21.82 -1.42 12.91
N GLU A 129 22.95 -0.77 13.07
CA GLU A 129 24.26 -1.38 12.80
C GLU A 129 24.44 -2.70 13.57
N GLY A 130 24.94 -3.71 12.90
CA GLY A 130 25.15 -5.03 13.48
C GLY A 130 23.89 -5.87 13.77
N ALA A 131 22.72 -5.45 13.27
CA ALA A 131 21.49 -6.19 13.45
C ALA A 131 20.73 -6.35 12.13
N GLU A 132 20.02 -7.45 11.96
CA GLU A 132 19.14 -7.68 10.82
C GLU A 132 18.07 -6.56 10.73
N PRO A 133 17.75 -6.08 9.52
CA PRO A 133 16.65 -5.14 9.32
C PRO A 133 15.31 -5.73 9.78
N ALA A 134 14.51 -4.93 10.46
CA ALA A 134 13.11 -5.25 10.67
C ALA A 134 12.28 -4.54 9.61
N TRP A 135 11.46 -5.28 8.87
CA TRP A 135 10.66 -4.72 7.78
C TRP A 135 9.32 -5.44 7.65
N TRP A 136 8.37 -4.75 7.08
CA TRP A 136 7.09 -5.31 6.64
C TRP A 136 6.45 -4.42 5.59
N PHE A 137 5.49 -4.99 4.87
CA PHE A 137 4.62 -4.27 3.98
C PHE A 137 3.22 -4.14 4.58
N GLY A 138 2.50 -3.11 4.13
CA GLY A 138 1.09 -2.93 4.38
C GLY A 138 0.40 -2.43 3.12
N GLY A 139 -0.89 -2.58 3.07
CA GLY A 139 -1.65 -2.09 1.94
C GLY A 139 -3.10 -2.52 1.92
N GLY A 140 -3.76 -2.16 0.86
CA GLY A 140 -5.13 -2.50 0.60
C GLY A 140 -5.77 -1.58 -0.42
N MET A 141 -6.96 -1.94 -0.84
CA MET A 141 -7.85 -1.12 -1.64
C MET A 141 -9.29 -1.39 -1.23
N ASP A 142 -10.10 -0.35 -1.19
CA ASP A 142 -11.50 -0.43 -0.82
C ASP A 142 -12.37 0.55 -1.62
N LEU A 143 -13.66 0.24 -1.72
CA LEU A 143 -14.62 0.96 -2.51
C LEU A 143 -15.78 1.45 -1.63
N THR A 144 -16.11 2.74 -1.76
CA THR A 144 -17.20 3.38 -0.98
C THR A 144 -18.18 4.06 -1.93
N PRO A 145 -19.25 3.38 -2.34
CA PRO A 145 -20.30 3.97 -3.17
C PRO A 145 -21.24 4.87 -2.37
N TYR A 146 -21.76 5.90 -3.01
CA TYR A 146 -22.96 6.62 -2.55
C TYR A 146 -24.22 5.83 -2.89
N TYR A 147 -24.35 5.42 -4.16
CA TYR A 147 -25.39 4.51 -4.61
C TYR A 147 -24.72 3.16 -4.95
N GLY A 148 -25.12 2.11 -4.24
CA GLY A 148 -24.54 0.79 -4.41
C GLY A 148 -25.14 0.08 -5.62
N TYR A 149 -24.27 -0.51 -6.44
CA TYR A 149 -24.60 -1.43 -7.52
C TYR A 149 -23.88 -2.76 -7.28
N ASP A 150 -24.62 -3.85 -7.37
CA ASP A 150 -24.08 -5.19 -7.14
C ASP A 150 -22.95 -5.50 -8.13
N GLU A 151 -23.09 -5.04 -9.37
CA GLU A 151 -22.10 -5.24 -10.43
C GLU A 151 -20.74 -4.61 -10.08
N ASP A 152 -20.75 -3.39 -9.52
CA ASP A 152 -19.53 -2.69 -9.08
C ASP A 152 -18.86 -3.43 -7.92
N ALA A 153 -19.65 -3.84 -6.93
CA ALA A 153 -19.16 -4.60 -5.79
C ALA A 153 -18.55 -5.95 -6.23
N VAL A 154 -19.25 -6.68 -7.11
CA VAL A 154 -18.79 -7.96 -7.66
C VAL A 154 -17.52 -7.78 -8.49
N HIS A 155 -17.46 -6.76 -9.35
CA HIS A 155 -16.28 -6.45 -10.16
C HIS A 155 -15.08 -6.13 -9.27
N PHE A 156 -15.26 -5.24 -8.30
CA PHE A 156 -14.19 -4.82 -7.41
C PHE A 156 -13.64 -5.98 -6.56
N HIS A 157 -14.52 -6.77 -5.94
CA HIS A 157 -14.09 -7.94 -5.17
C HIS A 157 -13.45 -9.03 -6.01
N ARG A 158 -13.86 -9.18 -7.28
CA ARG A 158 -13.17 -10.05 -8.23
C ARG A 158 -11.75 -9.55 -8.49
N SER A 159 -11.58 -8.27 -8.75
CA SER A 159 -10.25 -7.64 -8.94
C SER A 159 -9.36 -7.82 -7.70
N CYS A 160 -9.90 -7.61 -6.50
CA CYS A 160 -9.20 -7.85 -5.24
C CYS A 160 -8.75 -9.31 -5.09
N ARG A 161 -9.64 -10.26 -5.36
CA ARG A 161 -9.34 -11.70 -5.30
C ARG A 161 -8.27 -12.09 -6.31
N ASP A 162 -8.43 -11.67 -7.56
CA ASP A 162 -7.54 -12.04 -8.64
C ASP A 162 -6.13 -11.45 -8.46
N ALA A 163 -6.02 -10.28 -7.80
CA ALA A 163 -4.75 -9.68 -7.42
C ALA A 163 -3.91 -10.56 -6.48
N VAL A 164 -4.55 -11.38 -5.65
CA VAL A 164 -3.84 -12.18 -4.63
C VAL A 164 -3.95 -13.69 -4.86
N ALA A 165 -4.71 -14.14 -5.85
CA ALA A 165 -5.02 -15.55 -6.08
C ALA A 165 -3.77 -16.44 -6.28
N SER A 166 -2.74 -15.94 -6.96
CA SER A 166 -1.50 -16.68 -7.21
C SER A 166 -0.62 -16.88 -5.97
N PHE A 167 -0.92 -16.15 -4.88
CA PHE A 167 -0.15 -16.21 -3.64
C PHE A 167 -0.79 -17.09 -2.56
N GLY A 168 -2.05 -17.46 -2.71
CA GLY A 168 -2.78 -18.35 -1.81
C GLY A 168 -4.29 -18.04 -1.78
N PRO A 169 -5.14 -19.07 -1.83
CA PRO A 169 -6.59 -18.88 -1.87
C PRO A 169 -7.17 -18.30 -0.56
N GLU A 170 -6.44 -18.44 0.55
CA GLU A 170 -6.82 -17.93 1.87
C GLU A 170 -6.63 -16.42 2.02
N LEU A 171 -5.81 -15.78 1.17
CA LEU A 171 -5.43 -14.36 1.34
C LEU A 171 -6.62 -13.43 1.13
N HIS A 172 -7.42 -13.65 0.09
CA HIS A 172 -8.56 -12.79 -0.17
C HIS A 172 -9.60 -12.82 0.97
N PRO A 173 -10.12 -13.97 1.45
CA PRO A 173 -11.08 -13.96 2.55
C PRO A 173 -10.50 -13.41 3.85
N ARG A 174 -9.22 -13.68 4.16
CA ARG A 174 -8.52 -13.14 5.33
C ARG A 174 -8.43 -11.61 5.27
N TRP A 175 -8.01 -11.06 4.14
CA TRP A 175 -7.81 -9.62 3.99
C TRP A 175 -9.09 -8.85 3.70
N LYS A 176 -10.10 -9.49 3.15
CA LYS A 176 -11.45 -8.92 3.06
C LYS A 176 -12.01 -8.70 4.46
N LYS A 177 -11.92 -9.71 5.32
CA LYS A 177 -12.36 -9.57 6.71
C LYS A 177 -11.56 -8.49 7.46
N ALA A 178 -10.25 -8.46 7.28
CA ALA A 178 -9.40 -7.42 7.89
C ALA A 178 -9.76 -6.01 7.40
N CYS A 179 -10.15 -5.85 6.13
CA CYS A 179 -10.63 -4.58 5.57
C CYS A 179 -11.93 -4.13 6.24
N ASP A 180 -12.90 -5.04 6.38
CA ASP A 180 -14.18 -4.74 7.04
C ASP A 180 -13.98 -4.33 8.50
N ASP A 181 -13.11 -5.03 9.23
CA ASP A 181 -12.82 -4.75 10.64
C ASP A 181 -12.08 -3.40 10.80
N TYR A 182 -11.09 -3.13 9.94
CA TYR A 182 -10.26 -1.93 10.02
C TYR A 182 -11.04 -0.65 9.71
N PHE A 183 -11.90 -0.69 8.71
CA PHE A 183 -12.71 0.45 8.27
C PHE A 183 -14.12 0.46 8.88
N TYR A 184 -14.37 -0.31 9.93
CA TYR A 184 -15.66 -0.36 10.58
C TYR A 184 -16.01 0.96 11.26
N LEU A 185 -17.17 1.52 10.91
CA LEU A 185 -17.69 2.78 11.41
C LEU A 185 -18.50 2.53 12.69
N LYS A 186 -17.86 2.57 13.85
CA LYS A 186 -18.45 2.23 15.15
C LYS A 186 -19.72 3.05 15.47
N HIS A 187 -19.75 4.32 15.11
CA HIS A 187 -20.86 5.23 15.36
C HIS A 187 -22.08 4.94 14.46
N ARG A 188 -21.86 4.27 13.31
CA ARG A 188 -22.92 3.86 12.37
C ARG A 188 -23.22 2.36 12.46
N ARG A 189 -22.35 1.58 13.10
CA ARG A 189 -22.43 0.11 13.21
C ARG A 189 -22.43 -0.60 11.86
N GLU A 190 -21.63 -0.12 10.93
CA GLU A 190 -21.53 -0.67 9.59
C GLU A 190 -20.08 -0.63 9.08
N PRO A 191 -19.67 -1.51 8.14
CA PRO A 191 -18.43 -1.37 7.40
C PRO A 191 -18.44 -0.09 6.54
N ARG A 192 -17.28 0.46 6.24
CA ARG A 192 -17.15 1.53 5.26
C ARG A 192 -17.30 0.95 3.84
N GLY A 193 -18.37 1.35 3.14
CA GLY A 193 -18.64 0.92 1.76
C GLY A 193 -18.79 -0.60 1.61
N VAL A 194 -18.34 -1.12 0.48
CA VAL A 194 -18.39 -2.56 0.18
C VAL A 194 -17.13 -3.31 0.65
N GLY A 195 -16.17 -2.61 1.26
CA GLY A 195 -14.89 -3.16 1.65
C GLY A 195 -13.93 -3.37 0.49
N GLY A 196 -13.10 -4.36 0.60
CA GLY A 196 -12.04 -4.70 -0.36
C GLY A 196 -11.04 -5.64 0.28
N VAL A 197 -9.74 -5.31 0.21
CA VAL A 197 -8.66 -6.03 0.91
C VAL A 197 -7.81 -5.08 1.73
N PHE A 198 -7.41 -5.52 2.92
CA PHE A 198 -6.49 -4.81 3.78
C PHE A 198 -5.52 -5.78 4.43
N PHE A 199 -4.25 -5.44 4.43
CA PHE A 199 -3.19 -6.18 5.11
C PHE A 199 -2.19 -5.23 5.73
N ASP A 200 -1.66 -5.63 6.87
CA ASP A 200 -0.55 -4.98 7.54
C ASP A 200 0.41 -6.03 8.08
N ASP A 201 1.60 -5.61 8.48
CA ASP A 201 2.65 -6.51 8.99
C ASP A 201 3.00 -7.67 8.04
N LEU A 202 2.84 -7.48 6.74
CA LEU A 202 3.11 -8.51 5.75
C LEU A 202 4.62 -8.73 5.59
N ALA A 203 5.13 -9.82 6.15
CA ALA A 203 6.49 -10.30 6.00
C ALA A 203 6.53 -11.83 5.76
N GLU A 204 5.34 -12.45 5.74
CA GLU A 204 5.17 -13.90 5.58
C GLU A 204 5.67 -14.39 4.22
N GLY A 205 6.56 -15.38 4.24
CA GLY A 205 7.18 -15.93 3.02
C GLY A 205 8.36 -15.13 2.50
N GLY A 206 8.85 -14.14 3.27
CA GLY A 206 10.05 -13.37 2.94
C GLY A 206 9.79 -12.15 2.08
N PHE A 207 10.86 -11.38 1.86
CA PHE A 207 10.79 -10.07 1.21
C PHE A 207 10.25 -10.15 -0.22
N GLU A 208 10.79 -11.02 -1.03
CA GLU A 208 10.43 -11.14 -2.45
C GLU A 208 8.96 -11.49 -2.65
N ARG A 209 8.43 -12.45 -1.85
CA ARG A 209 7.03 -12.82 -1.91
C ARG A 209 6.12 -11.67 -1.45
N SER A 210 6.46 -11.04 -0.34
CA SER A 210 5.70 -9.93 0.21
C SER A 210 5.68 -8.73 -0.75
N PHE A 211 6.81 -8.41 -1.35
CA PHE A 211 6.90 -7.36 -2.37
C PHE A 211 6.15 -7.71 -3.66
N ALA A 212 6.19 -8.98 -4.10
CA ALA A 212 5.41 -9.43 -5.25
C ALA A 212 3.89 -9.28 -5.02
N ILE A 213 3.41 -9.56 -3.80
CA ILE A 213 2.01 -9.34 -3.42
C ILE A 213 1.65 -7.85 -3.49
N VAL A 214 2.48 -6.97 -2.92
CA VAL A 214 2.28 -5.52 -2.95
C VAL A 214 2.20 -4.99 -4.38
N ARG A 215 3.11 -5.46 -5.25
CA ARG A 215 3.08 -5.12 -6.68
C ARG A 215 1.78 -5.58 -7.34
N SER A 216 1.36 -6.79 -7.06
CA SER A 216 0.13 -7.34 -7.65
C SER A 216 -1.11 -6.54 -7.24
N VAL A 217 -1.21 -6.13 -5.97
CA VAL A 217 -2.31 -5.29 -5.48
C VAL A 217 -2.27 -3.90 -6.10
N GLY A 218 -1.10 -3.25 -6.13
CA GLY A 218 -0.94 -1.92 -6.74
C GLY A 218 -1.24 -1.93 -8.24
N ASP A 219 -0.75 -2.92 -8.97
CA ASP A 219 -0.97 -3.06 -10.41
C ASP A 219 -2.42 -3.42 -10.75
N ALA A 220 -3.13 -4.13 -9.86
CA ALA A 220 -4.55 -4.42 -10.05
C ALA A 220 -5.41 -3.16 -10.00
N PHE A 221 -5.01 -2.15 -9.22
CA PHE A 221 -5.72 -0.88 -9.14
C PHE A 221 -5.62 -0.04 -10.42
N VAL A 222 -4.59 -0.22 -11.23
CA VAL A 222 -4.38 0.51 -12.50
C VAL A 222 -5.29 0.01 -13.63
N ARG A 223 -5.80 -1.21 -13.53
CA ARG A 223 -6.62 -1.89 -14.58
C ARG A 223 -8.06 -1.47 -14.54
#